data_f47333e5ba2ef7334fc7dd241541ae99
#
_entry.id   f47333e5ba2ef7334fc7dd241541ae99
#
_cell.length_a   1.000
_cell.length_b   1.000
_cell.length_c   1.000
_cell.angle_alpha   90.00
_cell.angle_beta   90.00
_cell.angle_gamma   90.00
#
_symmetry.space_group_name_H-M   'P 1'
#
loop_
_entity.id
_entity.type
_entity.pdbx_description
1 polymer ?
#
loop_
_entity_poly.entity_id
_entity_poly.type
_entity_poly.pdbx_seq_one_letter_code
_entity_poly.pdbx_strand_id
1 'polypeptide(L)'
;MMNIFAPDAMNPAYLILLVLVVIYVPAYLYVRKSPGLRERGLVPYGPMIMIRTRLGMRLMDRWSVYTRFWRFFGALSKLLSLFLMVVIVAIVILDIILLPNLLGRQGIGIEYALAIPGLNPMLPLVYGVIGLVIAMVIHEMAHGMQTRANGMRVESTGLLYAVVPVGAFVEPNEEDVKRAS
;
A
#
# COMPACT_ATOMS: atom_id res chain seq x y z
N MET A 1 19.75 -40.83 -5.03
CA MET A 1 19.33 -40.32 -6.34
C MET A 1 18.03 -39.54 -6.15
N MET A 2 18.15 -38.24 -6.00
CA MET A 2 17.00 -37.33 -5.85
C MET A 2 16.40 -37.12 -7.24
N ASN A 3 15.12 -37.44 -7.37
CA ASN A 3 14.39 -37.44 -8.65
C ASN A 3 14.16 -35.98 -9.09
N ILE A 4 15.07 -35.43 -9.92
CA ILE A 4 15.09 -34.02 -10.36
C ILE A 4 13.98 -33.72 -11.41
N PHE A 5 13.15 -34.70 -11.77
CA PHE A 5 12.08 -34.60 -12.78
C PHE A 5 10.70 -34.97 -12.27
N ALA A 6 10.40 -34.80 -10.99
CA ALA A 6 8.99 -34.68 -10.63
C ALA A 6 8.54 -33.30 -11.14
N PRO A 7 7.50 -33.18 -11.99
CA PRO A 7 6.91 -31.88 -12.27
C PRO A 7 6.34 -31.40 -10.94
N ASP A 8 7.05 -30.46 -10.33
CA ASP A 8 6.65 -29.84 -9.07
C ASP A 8 5.21 -29.39 -9.27
N ALA A 9 4.32 -29.96 -8.47
CA ALA A 9 2.93 -29.55 -8.48
C ALA A 9 2.92 -28.05 -8.31
N MET A 10 2.43 -27.34 -9.32
CA MET A 10 2.47 -25.87 -9.39
C MET A 10 1.98 -25.30 -8.07
N ASN A 11 2.82 -24.54 -7.37
CA ASN A 11 2.51 -24.01 -6.06
C ASN A 11 1.11 -23.38 -6.11
N PRO A 12 0.17 -23.73 -5.25
CA PRO A 12 -1.21 -23.25 -5.28
C PRO A 12 -1.29 -21.72 -5.31
N ALA A 13 -0.27 -21.02 -4.80
CA ALA A 13 -0.19 -19.56 -4.89
C ALA A 13 -0.10 -19.06 -6.34
N TYR A 14 0.62 -19.76 -7.22
CA TYR A 14 0.69 -19.37 -8.65
C TYR A 14 -0.63 -19.62 -9.37
N LEU A 15 -1.36 -20.68 -9.02
CA LEU A 15 -2.70 -20.92 -9.55
C LEU A 15 -3.66 -19.82 -9.13
N ILE A 16 -3.65 -19.45 -7.86
CA ILE A 16 -4.48 -18.35 -7.33
C ILE A 16 -4.14 -17.06 -8.06
N LEU A 17 -2.86 -16.72 -8.19
CA LEU A 17 -2.43 -15.53 -8.90
C LEU A 17 -2.87 -15.53 -10.36
N LEU A 18 -2.72 -16.65 -11.05
CA LEU A 18 -3.15 -16.80 -12.45
C LEU A 18 -4.66 -16.55 -12.59
N VAL A 19 -5.47 -17.17 -11.73
CA VAL A 19 -6.93 -16.97 -11.71
C VAL A 19 -7.29 -15.52 -11.46
N LEU A 20 -6.63 -14.87 -10.50
CA LEU A 20 -6.85 -13.46 -10.20
C LEU A 20 -6.50 -12.56 -11.40
N VAL A 21 -5.39 -12.82 -12.10
CA VAL A 21 -5.01 -12.09 -13.32
C VAL A 21 -6.03 -12.31 -14.43
N VAL A 22 -6.47 -13.55 -14.66
CA VAL A 22 -7.47 -13.89 -15.68
C VAL A 22 -8.81 -13.20 -15.42
N ILE A 23 -9.20 -13.01 -14.17
CA ILE A 23 -10.42 -12.26 -13.81
C ILE A 23 -10.17 -10.74 -13.92
N TYR A 24 -9.01 -10.27 -13.49
CA TYR A 24 -8.68 -8.86 -13.44
C TYR A 24 -8.61 -8.21 -14.82
N VAL A 25 -7.94 -8.85 -15.79
CA VAL A 25 -7.73 -8.26 -17.10
C VAL A 25 -9.05 -7.93 -17.84
N PRO A 26 -10.04 -8.84 -17.93
CA PRO A 26 -11.33 -8.50 -18.51
C PRO A 26 -12.08 -7.42 -17.71
N ALA A 27 -12.03 -7.47 -16.37
CA ALA A 27 -12.66 -6.47 -15.51
C ALA A 27 -12.06 -5.08 -15.76
N TYR A 28 -10.73 -4.98 -15.84
CA TYR A 28 -10.03 -3.74 -16.17
C TYR A 28 -10.42 -3.19 -17.55
N LEU A 29 -10.43 -4.06 -18.56
CA LEU A 29 -10.82 -3.67 -19.93
C LEU A 29 -12.28 -3.21 -19.99
N TYR A 30 -13.17 -3.83 -19.22
CA TYR A 30 -14.57 -3.44 -19.11
C TYR A 30 -14.71 -2.07 -18.44
N VAL A 31 -14.02 -1.82 -17.32
CA VAL A 31 -14.01 -0.50 -16.65
C VAL A 31 -13.46 0.56 -17.58
N ARG A 32 -12.39 0.27 -18.32
CA ARG A 32 -11.78 1.20 -19.26
C ARG A 32 -12.73 1.61 -20.39
N LYS A 33 -13.57 0.71 -20.86
CA LYS A 33 -14.51 0.94 -21.98
C LYS A 33 -15.86 1.51 -21.54
N SER A 34 -16.20 1.46 -20.26
CA SER A 34 -17.54 1.79 -19.74
C SER A 34 -17.58 3.18 -19.07
N PRO A 35 -18.10 4.23 -19.75
CA PRO A 35 -18.19 5.58 -19.16
C PRO A 35 -19.02 5.63 -17.88
N GLY A 36 -20.14 4.89 -17.82
CA GLY A 36 -21.02 4.87 -16.66
C GLY A 36 -20.39 4.29 -15.38
N LEU A 37 -19.34 3.49 -15.50
CA LEU A 37 -18.58 3.03 -14.33
C LEU A 37 -17.65 4.12 -13.77
N ARG A 38 -17.16 5.00 -14.61
CA ARG A 38 -16.35 6.15 -14.19
C ARG A 38 -17.16 7.12 -13.36
N GLU A 39 -18.42 7.37 -13.73
CA GLU A 39 -19.34 8.20 -12.94
C GLU A 39 -19.65 7.59 -11.57
N ARG A 40 -19.59 6.27 -11.45
CA ARG A 40 -19.72 5.53 -10.18
C ARG A 40 -18.43 5.48 -9.35
N GLY A 41 -17.36 6.15 -9.81
CA GLY A 41 -16.10 6.23 -9.09
C GLY A 41 -15.08 5.14 -9.43
N LEU A 42 -15.33 4.33 -10.47
CA LEU A 42 -14.36 3.34 -10.96
C LEU A 42 -13.56 3.95 -12.10
N VAL A 43 -12.38 4.47 -11.82
CA VAL A 43 -11.55 5.18 -12.78
C VAL A 43 -10.31 4.35 -13.14
N PRO A 44 -10.03 4.09 -14.42
CA PRO A 44 -8.78 3.44 -14.80
C PRO A 44 -7.59 4.39 -14.56
N TYR A 45 -6.59 3.90 -13.84
CA TYR A 45 -5.38 4.64 -13.51
C TYR A 45 -4.14 3.82 -13.89
N GLY A 46 -3.58 4.08 -15.06
CA GLY A 46 -2.53 3.23 -15.64
C GLY A 46 -3.00 1.79 -15.80
N PRO A 47 -2.27 0.80 -15.26
CA PRO A 47 -2.68 -0.61 -15.24
C PRO A 47 -3.64 -0.95 -14.08
N MET A 48 -4.02 0.02 -13.25
CA MET A 48 -4.82 -0.17 -12.04
C MET A 48 -6.23 0.40 -12.21
N ILE A 49 -7.14 -0.04 -11.33
CA ILE A 49 -8.46 0.53 -11.16
C ILE A 49 -8.48 1.33 -9.87
N MET A 50 -8.77 2.61 -9.96
CA MET A 50 -9.01 3.48 -8.83
C MET A 50 -10.49 3.38 -8.45
N ILE A 51 -10.77 2.97 -7.22
CA ILE A 51 -12.12 2.88 -6.67
C ILE A 51 -12.31 4.08 -5.75
N ARG A 52 -12.93 5.14 -6.27
CA ARG A 52 -13.24 6.34 -5.49
C ARG A 52 -14.47 6.12 -4.63
N THR A 53 -14.40 6.53 -3.37
CA THR A 53 -15.49 6.44 -2.40
C THR A 53 -15.50 7.65 -1.49
N ARG A 54 -16.60 7.82 -0.79
CA ARG A 54 -16.71 8.80 0.31
C ARG A 54 -16.71 8.15 1.69
N LEU A 55 -16.38 6.86 1.73
CA LEU A 55 -16.24 6.12 2.98
C LEU A 55 -15.11 6.72 3.83
N GLY A 56 -15.35 6.86 5.11
CA GLY A 56 -14.37 7.44 6.04
C GLY A 56 -14.35 8.98 6.09
N MET A 57 -14.90 9.70 5.12
CA MET A 57 -14.88 11.16 5.11
C MET A 57 -15.56 11.75 6.36
N ARG A 58 -16.71 11.19 6.77
CA ARG A 58 -17.40 11.62 8.00
C ARG A 58 -16.55 11.40 9.25
N LEU A 59 -15.78 10.31 9.28
CA LEU A 59 -14.87 10.01 10.38
C LEU A 59 -13.70 11.02 10.40
N MET A 60 -13.14 11.32 9.23
CA MET A 60 -12.10 12.35 9.08
C MET A 60 -12.62 13.73 9.52
N ASP A 61 -13.86 14.10 9.12
CA ASP A 61 -14.49 15.34 9.55
C ASP A 61 -14.60 15.45 11.07
N ARG A 62 -15.05 14.36 11.70
CA ARG A 62 -15.23 14.32 13.15
C ARG A 62 -13.93 14.42 13.93
N TRP A 63 -12.86 13.77 13.45
CA TRP A 63 -11.60 13.68 14.18
C TRP A 63 -10.65 14.83 13.83
N SER A 64 -10.75 15.42 12.65
CA SER A 64 -9.94 16.57 12.22
C SER A 64 -10.22 17.86 13.01
N VAL A 65 -11.34 17.92 13.74
CA VAL A 65 -11.67 19.02 14.65
C VAL A 65 -10.58 19.25 15.71
N TYR A 66 -9.87 18.19 16.10
CA TYR A 66 -8.73 18.29 17.01
C TYR A 66 -7.47 18.80 16.30
N THR A 67 -7.55 19.99 15.68
CA THR A 67 -6.51 20.55 14.82
C THR A 67 -5.15 20.67 15.50
N ARG A 68 -5.11 21.07 16.79
CA ARG A 68 -3.87 21.18 17.56
C ARG A 68 -3.17 19.83 17.72
N PHE A 69 -3.94 18.78 17.99
CA PHE A 69 -3.43 17.41 18.09
C PHE A 69 -2.82 16.96 16.77
N TRP A 70 -3.55 17.13 15.66
CA TRP A 70 -3.09 16.69 14.35
C TRP A 70 -1.87 17.47 13.85
N ARG A 71 -1.80 18.77 14.10
CA ARG A 71 -0.61 19.59 13.77
C ARG A 71 0.61 19.15 14.58
N PHE A 72 0.46 18.91 15.89
CA PHE A 72 1.52 18.37 16.72
C PHE A 72 1.95 16.98 16.26
N PHE A 73 0.99 16.09 16.01
CA PHE A 73 1.24 14.75 15.48
C PHE A 73 1.98 14.79 14.14
N GLY A 74 1.60 15.68 13.21
CA GLY A 74 2.29 15.87 11.94
C GLY A 74 3.71 16.37 12.10
N ALA A 75 3.97 17.30 13.02
CA ALA A 75 5.33 17.78 13.32
C ALA A 75 6.20 16.66 13.92
N LEU A 76 5.65 15.92 14.87
CA LEU A 76 6.32 14.78 15.49
C LEU A 76 6.61 13.68 14.46
N SER A 77 5.65 13.37 13.57
CA SER A 77 5.81 12.38 12.50
C SER A 77 6.91 12.75 11.51
N LYS A 78 7.05 14.03 11.16
CA LYS A 78 8.16 14.51 10.32
C LYS A 78 9.52 14.27 10.97
N LEU A 79 9.64 14.62 12.27
CA LEU A 79 10.88 14.43 13.01
C LEU A 79 11.23 12.94 13.14
N LEU A 80 10.23 12.12 13.49
CA LEU A 80 10.40 10.67 13.61
C LEU A 80 10.75 10.02 12.27
N SER A 81 10.11 10.45 11.18
CA SER A 81 10.40 9.95 9.83
C SER A 81 11.84 10.27 9.41
N LEU A 82 12.31 11.50 9.69
CA LEU A 82 13.69 11.89 9.42
C LEU A 82 14.68 11.04 10.24
N PHE A 83 14.40 10.84 11.52
CA PHE A 83 15.21 9.99 12.39
C PHE A 83 15.26 8.55 11.88
N LEU A 84 14.09 7.95 11.58
CA LEU A 84 14.00 6.59 11.05
C LEU A 84 14.70 6.45 9.69
N MET A 85 14.63 7.47 8.83
CA MET A 85 15.36 7.48 7.56
C MET A 85 16.88 7.34 7.79
N VAL A 86 17.44 8.10 8.74
CA VAL A 86 18.87 8.00 9.09
C VAL A 86 19.21 6.61 9.64
N VAL A 87 18.36 6.07 10.52
CA VAL A 87 18.54 4.74 11.10
C VAL A 87 18.50 3.65 10.01
N ILE A 88 17.54 3.71 9.09
CA ILE A 88 17.43 2.74 7.99
C ILE A 88 18.65 2.81 7.08
N VAL A 89 19.09 4.02 6.72
CA VAL A 89 20.31 4.19 5.89
C VAL A 89 21.52 3.60 6.62
N ALA A 90 21.68 3.84 7.92
CA ALA A 90 22.77 3.28 8.71
C ALA A 90 22.72 1.74 8.76
N ILE A 91 21.52 1.15 8.93
CA ILE A 91 21.32 -0.31 8.90
C ILE A 91 21.71 -0.87 7.53
N VAL A 92 21.24 -0.26 6.43
CA VAL A 92 21.58 -0.72 5.08
C VAL A 92 23.09 -0.67 4.81
N ILE A 93 23.75 0.40 5.24
CA ILE A 93 25.21 0.50 5.14
C ILE A 93 25.91 -0.61 5.95
N LEU A 94 25.44 -0.85 7.16
CA LEU A 94 25.95 -1.90 8.02
C LEU A 94 25.77 -3.30 7.38
N ASP A 95 24.61 -3.57 6.82
CA ASP A 95 24.30 -4.81 6.12
C ASP A 95 25.24 -5.03 4.92
N ILE A 96 25.49 -3.98 4.13
CA ILE A 96 26.45 -4.05 3.00
C ILE A 96 27.85 -4.37 3.50
N ILE A 97 28.31 -3.78 4.59
CA ILE A 97 29.63 -4.03 5.16
C ILE A 97 29.74 -5.45 5.71
N LEU A 98 28.68 -5.98 6.32
CA LEU A 98 28.65 -7.31 6.91
C LEU A 98 28.33 -8.42 5.91
N LEU A 99 27.79 -8.08 4.73
CA LEU A 99 27.37 -9.02 3.70
C LEU A 99 28.44 -10.05 3.31
N PRO A 100 29.74 -9.69 3.12
CA PRO A 100 30.79 -10.67 2.80
C PRO A 100 30.96 -11.75 3.87
N ASN A 101 30.74 -11.40 5.15
CA ASN A 101 30.84 -12.33 6.29
C ASN A 101 29.59 -13.22 6.43
N LEU A 102 28.46 -12.79 5.88
CA LEU A 102 27.18 -13.50 5.90
C LEU A 102 27.02 -14.46 4.72
N LEU A 103 27.62 -14.16 3.57
CA LEU A 103 27.57 -15.00 2.36
C LEU A 103 28.25 -16.37 2.53
N GLY A 104 29.10 -16.54 3.53
CA GLY A 104 29.71 -17.85 3.90
C GLY A 104 28.82 -18.73 4.79
N ARG A 105 27.73 -18.20 5.32
CA ARG A 105 26.71 -18.93 6.07
C ARG A 105 25.49 -19.08 5.18
N GLN A 106 24.73 -20.18 5.36
CA GLN A 106 23.53 -20.48 4.55
C GLN A 106 22.71 -19.19 4.36
N GLY A 107 22.69 -18.66 3.12
CA GLY A 107 22.08 -17.39 2.80
C GLY A 107 20.58 -17.40 3.18
N ILE A 108 20.14 -16.36 3.86
CA ILE A 108 18.71 -16.08 4.03
C ILE A 108 18.13 -15.93 2.64
N GLY A 109 17.15 -16.74 2.26
CA GLY A 109 16.54 -16.66 0.94
C GLY A 109 15.93 -15.28 0.68
N ILE A 110 15.91 -14.86 -0.57
CA ILE A 110 15.35 -13.55 -0.99
C ILE A 110 13.89 -13.38 -0.56
N GLU A 111 13.16 -14.49 -0.37
CA GLU A 111 11.78 -14.52 0.10
C GLU A 111 11.61 -13.89 1.48
N TYR A 112 12.63 -13.94 2.35
CA TYR A 112 12.59 -13.28 3.66
C TYR A 112 12.79 -11.76 3.58
N ALA A 113 13.44 -11.27 2.53
CA ALA A 113 13.65 -9.85 2.30
C ALA A 113 12.41 -9.16 1.70
N LEU A 114 11.53 -9.93 1.08
CA LEU A 114 10.32 -9.40 0.45
C LEU A 114 9.14 -9.42 1.42
N ALA A 115 8.59 -8.26 1.73
CA ALA A 115 7.39 -8.14 2.57
C ALA A 115 6.09 -8.45 1.78
N ILE A 116 6.09 -9.58 1.05
CA ILE A 116 4.94 -10.01 0.25
C ILE A 116 4.21 -11.12 1.02
N PRO A 117 2.94 -10.91 1.43
CA PRO A 117 2.14 -11.93 2.09
C PRO A 117 2.05 -13.21 1.26
N GLY A 118 2.32 -14.35 1.90
CA GLY A 118 2.31 -15.68 1.27
C GLY A 118 3.59 -16.06 0.52
N LEU A 119 4.47 -15.12 0.18
CA LEU A 119 5.82 -15.40 -0.30
C LEU A 119 6.81 -15.45 0.84
N ASN A 120 6.72 -14.47 1.73
CA ASN A 120 7.54 -14.42 2.94
C ASN A 120 7.00 -15.44 3.96
N PRO A 121 7.82 -16.42 4.41
CA PRO A 121 7.39 -17.42 5.39
C PRO A 121 6.93 -16.82 6.73
N MET A 122 7.41 -15.63 7.09
CA MET A 122 7.01 -14.92 8.30
C MET A 122 5.69 -14.15 8.14
N LEU A 123 5.17 -14.03 6.90
CA LEU A 123 3.95 -13.30 6.57
C LEU A 123 2.91 -14.25 5.93
N PRO A 124 2.14 -15.01 6.72
CA PRO A 124 1.08 -15.86 6.19
C PRO A 124 0.12 -15.05 5.33
N LEU A 125 -0.31 -15.60 4.18
CA LEU A 125 -1.08 -14.89 3.17
C LEU A 125 -2.29 -14.14 3.75
N VAL A 126 -3.14 -14.84 4.50
CA VAL A 126 -4.40 -14.28 5.02
C VAL A 126 -4.13 -13.15 6.03
N TYR A 127 -3.32 -13.43 7.04
CA TYR A 127 -3.01 -12.44 8.09
C TYR A 127 -2.19 -11.27 7.55
N GLY A 128 -1.26 -11.55 6.64
CA GLY A 128 -0.44 -10.53 6.01
C GLY A 128 -1.27 -9.59 5.15
N VAL A 129 -2.21 -10.09 4.35
CA VAL A 129 -3.11 -9.25 3.53
C VAL A 129 -4.04 -8.43 4.42
N ILE A 130 -4.65 -9.03 5.45
CA ILE A 130 -5.52 -8.30 6.38
C ILE A 130 -4.74 -7.18 7.08
N GLY A 131 -3.55 -7.50 7.62
CA GLY A 131 -2.70 -6.52 8.29
C GLY A 131 -2.28 -5.39 7.35
N LEU A 132 -1.91 -5.70 6.11
CA LEU A 132 -1.53 -4.72 5.09
C LEU A 132 -2.70 -3.77 4.77
N VAL A 133 -3.91 -4.32 4.55
CA VAL A 133 -5.10 -3.50 4.26
C VAL A 133 -5.45 -2.59 5.44
N ILE A 134 -5.43 -3.10 6.67
CA ILE A 134 -5.69 -2.30 7.87
C ILE A 134 -4.65 -1.18 8.02
N ALA A 135 -3.36 -1.51 7.90
CA ALA A 135 -2.28 -0.53 8.00
C ALA A 135 -2.40 0.55 6.93
N MET A 136 -2.70 0.16 5.69
CA MET A 136 -2.91 1.07 4.57
C MET A 136 -4.08 2.02 4.80
N VAL A 137 -5.23 1.51 5.25
CA VAL A 137 -6.41 2.33 5.55
C VAL A 137 -6.12 3.34 6.67
N ILE A 138 -5.47 2.90 7.76
CA ILE A 138 -5.09 3.78 8.87
C ILE A 138 -4.11 4.86 8.41
N HIS A 139 -3.13 4.49 7.57
CA HIS A 139 -2.13 5.40 7.02
C HIS A 139 -2.79 6.51 6.19
N GLU A 140 -3.66 6.13 5.24
CA GLU A 140 -4.36 7.09 4.38
C GLU A 140 -5.37 7.95 5.16
N MET A 141 -6.04 7.37 6.15
CA MET A 141 -6.90 8.15 7.03
C MET A 141 -6.11 9.20 7.82
N ALA A 142 -4.92 8.88 8.30
CA ALA A 142 -4.06 9.82 9.00
C ALA A 142 -3.66 10.99 8.09
N HIS A 143 -3.32 10.73 6.81
CA HIS A 143 -3.09 11.77 5.80
C HIS A 143 -4.32 12.64 5.58
N GLY A 144 -5.50 12.04 5.45
CA GLY A 144 -6.76 12.77 5.28
C GLY A 144 -7.09 13.68 6.48
N MET A 145 -6.91 13.17 7.70
CA MET A 145 -7.10 13.95 8.93
C MET A 145 -6.10 15.11 9.03
N GLN A 146 -4.85 14.86 8.66
CA GLN A 146 -3.80 15.89 8.64
C GLN A 146 -4.10 16.97 7.60
N THR A 147 -4.55 16.60 6.41
CA THR A 147 -4.98 17.51 5.34
C THR A 147 -6.10 18.43 5.83
N ARG A 148 -7.14 17.87 6.43
CA ARG A 148 -8.26 18.64 6.97
C ARG A 148 -7.89 19.50 8.18
N ALA A 149 -7.03 19.01 9.07
CA ALA A 149 -6.55 19.77 10.22
C ALA A 149 -5.73 21.01 9.81
N ASN A 150 -5.15 20.99 8.61
CA ASN A 150 -4.48 22.15 8.01
C ASN A 150 -5.41 23.05 7.17
N GLY A 151 -6.72 22.80 7.22
CA GLY A 151 -7.74 23.63 6.57
C GLY A 151 -7.98 23.30 5.09
N MET A 152 -7.38 22.22 4.58
CA MET A 152 -7.58 21.77 3.20
C MET A 152 -8.74 20.78 3.11
N ARG A 153 -9.51 20.84 2.05
CA ARG A 153 -10.62 19.91 1.79
C ARG A 153 -10.09 18.59 1.23
N VAL A 154 -10.76 17.49 1.58
CA VAL A 154 -10.57 16.18 0.98
C VAL A 154 -11.76 15.90 0.08
N GLU A 155 -11.52 15.62 -1.20
CA GLU A 155 -12.57 15.39 -2.20
C GLU A 155 -13.04 13.96 -2.25
N SER A 156 -12.10 13.03 -2.22
CA SER A 156 -12.40 11.61 -2.25
C SER A 156 -11.35 10.80 -1.49
N THR A 157 -11.75 9.59 -1.15
CA THR A 157 -10.88 8.54 -0.62
C THR A 157 -11.07 7.30 -1.47
N GLY A 158 -10.18 6.36 -1.42
CA GLY A 158 -10.41 5.14 -2.15
C GLY A 158 -9.28 4.13 -2.08
N LEU A 159 -9.42 3.13 -2.93
CA LEU A 159 -8.46 2.04 -3.08
C LEU A 159 -7.93 1.99 -4.50
N LEU A 160 -6.65 1.71 -4.62
CA LEU A 160 -6.01 1.33 -5.88
C LEU A 160 -5.97 -0.19 -5.94
N TYR A 161 -6.57 -0.72 -7.00
CA TYR A 161 -6.72 -2.15 -7.19
C TYR A 161 -6.02 -2.59 -8.49
N ALA A 162 -5.08 -3.53 -8.37
CA ALA A 162 -4.42 -4.20 -9.47
C ALA A 162 -4.31 -5.67 -9.13
N VAL A 163 -5.19 -6.53 -9.62
CA VAL A 163 -5.24 -7.96 -9.26
C VAL A 163 -5.52 -8.17 -7.75
N VAL A 164 -4.83 -7.43 -6.89
CA VAL A 164 -5.01 -7.31 -5.44
C VAL A 164 -5.08 -5.82 -5.06
N PRO A 165 -5.61 -5.46 -3.88
CA PRO A 165 -5.51 -4.09 -3.41
C PRO A 165 -4.04 -3.71 -3.19
N VAL A 166 -3.56 -2.72 -3.95
CA VAL A 166 -2.15 -2.29 -3.97
C VAL A 166 -1.92 -1.07 -3.11
N GLY A 167 -2.94 -0.23 -2.97
CA GLY A 167 -2.85 1.03 -2.25
C GLY A 167 -4.23 1.55 -1.86
N ALA A 168 -4.23 2.44 -0.88
CA ALA A 168 -5.34 3.34 -0.61
C ALA A 168 -4.90 4.77 -0.97
N PHE A 169 -5.83 5.70 -1.05
CA PHE A 169 -5.51 7.09 -1.31
C PHE A 169 -6.52 8.02 -0.66
N VAL A 170 -6.06 9.21 -0.36
CA VAL A 170 -6.87 10.37 0.01
C VAL A 170 -6.54 11.49 -0.95
N GLU A 171 -7.54 12.03 -1.61
CA GLU A 171 -7.40 13.07 -2.63
C GLU A 171 -7.71 14.44 -2.03
N PRO A 172 -6.71 15.27 -1.75
CA PRO A 172 -6.94 16.64 -1.32
C PRO A 172 -7.41 17.49 -2.49
N ASN A 173 -8.13 18.57 -2.18
CA ASN A 173 -8.54 19.53 -3.20
C ASN A 173 -7.30 20.27 -3.78
N GLU A 174 -7.15 20.22 -5.10
CA GLU A 174 -5.97 20.79 -5.79
C GLU A 174 -5.82 22.30 -5.58
N GLU A 175 -6.93 23.05 -5.52
CA GLU A 175 -6.87 24.50 -5.31
C GLU A 175 -6.37 24.84 -3.90
N ASP A 176 -6.82 24.08 -2.89
CA ASP A 176 -6.40 24.27 -1.51
C ASP A 176 -4.91 23.92 -1.35
N VAL A 177 -4.42 22.89 -2.04
CA VAL A 177 -2.99 22.53 -2.05
C VAL A 177 -2.15 23.63 -2.71
N LYS A 178 -2.59 24.17 -3.86
CA LYS A 178 -1.89 25.27 -4.56
C LYS A 178 -1.83 26.55 -3.73
N ARG A 179 -2.84 26.81 -2.89
CA ARG A 179 -2.86 27.98 -1.99
C ARG A 179 -1.97 27.79 -0.75
N ALA A 180 -1.73 26.56 -0.34
CA ALA A 180 -0.92 26.24 0.83
C ALA A 180 0.57 26.06 0.52
N SER A 181 0.94 25.96 -0.75
CA SER A 181 2.32 25.89 -1.26
C SER A 181 2.90 27.26 -1.52
#